data_9247d45785a992aa8632c2e84a5d324f
#
_entry.id   9247d45785a992aa8632c2e84a5d324f
#
_cell.length_a   1.000
_cell.length_b   1.000
_cell.length_c   1.000
_cell.angle_alpha   90.00
_cell.angle_beta   90.00
_cell.angle_gamma   90.00
#
_symmetry.space_group_name_H-M   'P 1'
#
loop_
_entity.id
_entity.type
_entity.pdbx_description
1 polymer ?
#
loop_
_entity_poly.entity_id
_entity_poly.type
_entity_poly.pdbx_seq_one_letter_code
_entity_poly.pdbx_strand_id
1 'polypeptide(L)'
;ENGITEKVSIYGLGISNSVGLSKLHLQDLTTGSALHTEDTKNIESSATGNNPIIWTEGIYTVSLDYFCEELNIVPNVIKIDTDGNESKILMGATNVLKNPLLRAIIIEMPEDQIEYCYSILLESGFKQEEYSFKKSQNEFWIKK
;
A
#
# COMPACT_ATOMS: atom_id res chain seq x y z
N GLU A 1 -11.03 -18.88 15.38
CA GLU A 1 -10.66 -17.52 15.84
C GLU A 1 -9.21 -17.52 16.29
N ASN A 2 -8.38 -16.61 15.75
CA ASN A 2 -6.93 -16.60 15.98
C ASN A 2 -6.52 -15.93 17.31
N GLY A 3 -7.48 -15.51 18.15
CA GLY A 3 -7.22 -14.88 19.46
C GLY A 3 -6.41 -13.58 19.39
N ILE A 4 -6.46 -12.84 18.26
CA ILE A 4 -5.67 -11.63 18.03
C ILE A 4 -6.50 -10.33 18.04
N THR A 5 -7.80 -10.41 18.33
CA THR A 5 -8.74 -9.28 18.27
C THR A 5 -8.32 -8.08 19.13
N GLU A 6 -7.67 -8.34 20.27
CA GLU A 6 -7.16 -7.28 21.14
C GLU A 6 -5.86 -6.60 20.61
N LYS A 7 -5.23 -7.19 19.57
CA LYS A 7 -3.96 -6.73 19.01
C LYS A 7 -4.10 -6.10 17.63
N VAL A 8 -5.30 -6.17 17.03
CA VAL A 8 -5.55 -5.74 15.65
C VAL A 8 -6.73 -4.79 15.62
N SER A 9 -6.52 -3.63 14.99
CA SER A 9 -7.60 -2.68 14.64
C SER A 9 -7.82 -2.73 13.12
N ILE A 10 -9.06 -2.88 12.69
CA ILE A 10 -9.44 -2.97 11.28
C ILE A 10 -10.19 -1.69 10.91
N TYR A 11 -9.80 -1.07 9.80
CA TYR A 11 -10.43 0.13 9.27
C TYR A 11 -10.95 -0.14 7.87
N GLY A 12 -12.25 0.10 7.65
CA GLY A 12 -12.92 -0.08 6.35
C GLY A 12 -12.72 1.14 5.45
N LEU A 13 -11.48 1.45 5.10
CA LEU A 13 -11.10 2.55 4.22
C LEU A 13 -9.89 2.16 3.35
N GLY A 14 -9.65 2.92 2.29
CA GLY A 14 -8.45 2.79 1.46
C GLY A 14 -7.38 3.79 1.85
N ILE A 15 -6.12 3.39 1.77
CA ILE A 15 -4.98 4.31 1.87
C ILE A 15 -4.54 4.69 0.45
N SER A 16 -4.43 6.00 0.20
CA SER A 16 -4.08 6.57 -1.11
C SER A 16 -3.30 7.89 -0.92
N ASN A 17 -3.23 8.74 -1.94
CA ASN A 17 -2.57 10.05 -1.86
C ASN A 17 -3.53 11.20 -1.52
N SER A 18 -4.81 10.92 -1.34
CA SER A 18 -5.84 11.95 -1.12
C SER A 18 -6.92 11.48 -0.18
N VAL A 19 -7.64 12.44 0.39
CA VAL A 19 -8.80 12.22 1.28
C VAL A 19 -10.08 12.45 0.49
N GLY A 20 -10.98 11.46 0.46
CA GLY A 20 -12.27 11.61 -0.21
C GLY A 20 -12.91 10.31 -0.69
N LEU A 21 -13.99 10.47 -1.46
CA LEU A 21 -14.66 9.34 -2.09
C LEU A 21 -13.89 8.88 -3.33
N SER A 22 -13.71 7.60 -3.46
CA SER A 22 -13.08 6.93 -4.59
C SER A 22 -13.86 5.69 -5.00
N LYS A 23 -13.36 4.95 -5.96
CA LYS A 23 -13.95 3.71 -6.47
C LYS A 23 -12.94 2.57 -6.37
N LEU A 24 -13.38 1.45 -5.85
CA LEU A 24 -12.65 0.21 -5.87
C LEU A 24 -13.21 -0.69 -6.96
N HIS A 25 -12.36 -1.10 -7.88
CA HIS A 25 -12.71 -1.97 -9.00
C HIS A 25 -12.26 -3.39 -8.69
N LEU A 26 -13.21 -4.33 -8.70
CA LEU A 26 -13.00 -5.72 -8.36
C LEU A 26 -13.06 -6.58 -9.63
N GLN A 27 -12.09 -7.46 -9.79
CA GLN A 27 -12.00 -8.41 -10.90
C GLN A 27 -12.45 -9.82 -10.49
N ASP A 28 -12.59 -10.07 -9.19
CA ASP A 28 -13.08 -11.32 -8.62
C ASP A 28 -13.86 -11.02 -7.32
N LEU A 29 -14.95 -11.74 -7.08
CA LEU A 29 -15.77 -11.65 -5.86
C LEU A 29 -15.58 -12.86 -4.93
N THR A 30 -14.64 -13.74 -5.23
CA THR A 30 -14.35 -14.90 -4.39
C THR A 30 -13.73 -14.42 -3.07
N THR A 31 -14.16 -15.00 -1.95
CA THR A 31 -13.63 -14.66 -0.63
C THR A 31 -12.11 -14.86 -0.60
N GLY A 32 -11.37 -13.80 -0.27
CA GLY A 32 -9.90 -13.81 -0.24
C GLY A 32 -9.24 -13.62 -1.61
N SER A 33 -10.00 -13.22 -2.63
CA SER A 33 -9.43 -12.83 -3.92
C SER A 33 -8.56 -11.58 -3.78
N ALA A 34 -7.61 -11.45 -4.68
CA ALA A 34 -6.72 -10.31 -4.88
C ALA A 34 -7.11 -9.56 -6.17
N LEU A 35 -6.27 -8.64 -6.61
CA LEU A 35 -6.41 -7.90 -7.87
C LEU A 35 -7.57 -6.89 -7.85
N HIS A 36 -7.65 -6.13 -6.76
CA HIS A 36 -8.59 -5.02 -6.61
C HIS A 36 -7.85 -3.69 -6.69
N THR A 37 -8.28 -2.79 -7.56
CA THR A 37 -7.58 -1.52 -7.79
C THR A 37 -8.49 -0.30 -7.72
N GLU A 38 -7.94 0.81 -7.26
CA GLU A 38 -8.57 2.14 -7.29
C GLU A 38 -8.49 2.79 -8.68
N ASP A 39 -7.53 2.40 -9.52
CA ASP A 39 -7.25 3.06 -10.79
C ASP A 39 -7.57 2.18 -12.00
N THR A 40 -8.49 2.65 -12.86
CA THR A 40 -8.84 1.96 -14.10
C THR A 40 -7.74 1.96 -15.15
N LYS A 41 -6.79 2.88 -15.08
CA LYS A 41 -5.65 2.94 -16.02
C LYS A 41 -4.69 1.76 -15.83
N ASN A 42 -4.59 1.24 -14.62
CA ASN A 42 -3.74 0.10 -14.31
C ASN A 42 -4.35 -1.24 -14.72
N ILE A 43 -5.65 -1.28 -15.02
CA ILE A 43 -6.34 -2.53 -15.45
C ILE A 43 -5.87 -2.99 -16.83
N GLU A 44 -5.47 -2.04 -17.70
CA GLU A 44 -4.97 -2.36 -19.03
C GLU A 44 -3.47 -2.68 -19.09
N SER A 45 -2.70 -2.28 -18.09
CA SER A 45 -1.23 -2.30 -18.12
C SER A 45 -0.56 -3.17 -17.07
N SER A 46 -1.27 -3.62 -16.04
CA SER A 46 -0.63 -4.24 -14.88
C SER A 46 -0.69 -5.78 -14.88
N ALA A 47 0.08 -6.35 -13.96
CA ALA A 47 0.13 -7.77 -13.62
C ALA A 47 -1.25 -8.41 -13.29
N THR A 48 -2.30 -7.62 -13.23
CA THR A 48 -3.68 -8.05 -12.99
C THR A 48 -4.30 -8.82 -14.15
N GLY A 49 -3.61 -8.92 -15.29
CA GLY A 49 -4.11 -9.64 -16.46
C GLY A 49 -5.34 -8.98 -17.10
N ASN A 50 -5.77 -9.51 -18.26
CA ASN A 50 -6.95 -9.04 -19.01
C ASN A 50 -8.31 -9.42 -18.36
N ASN A 51 -8.38 -9.48 -17.04
CA ASN A 51 -9.63 -9.81 -16.37
C ASN A 51 -10.56 -8.58 -16.35
N PRO A 52 -11.81 -8.71 -16.80
CA PRO A 52 -12.74 -7.59 -16.79
C PRO A 52 -13.09 -7.18 -15.36
N ILE A 53 -13.37 -5.90 -15.17
CA ILE A 53 -14.01 -5.43 -13.94
C ILE A 53 -15.41 -6.07 -13.86
N ILE A 54 -15.68 -6.81 -12.80
CA ILE A 54 -16.97 -7.44 -12.57
C ILE A 54 -17.83 -6.67 -11.57
N TRP A 55 -17.20 -5.84 -10.72
CA TRP A 55 -17.89 -5.01 -9.75
C TRP A 55 -17.13 -3.72 -9.48
N THR A 56 -17.86 -2.67 -9.13
CA THR A 56 -17.29 -1.41 -8.67
C THR A 56 -18.06 -0.95 -7.46
N GLU A 57 -17.35 -0.65 -6.39
CA GLU A 57 -17.93 -0.10 -5.16
C GLU A 57 -17.31 1.24 -4.77
N GLY A 58 -18.08 2.04 -4.03
CA GLY A 58 -17.56 3.26 -3.43
C GLY A 58 -16.69 2.94 -2.23
N ILE A 59 -15.52 3.58 -2.15
CA ILE A 59 -14.62 3.52 -1.00
C ILE A 59 -14.28 4.94 -0.55
N TYR A 60 -14.10 5.12 0.75
CA TYR A 60 -13.52 6.35 1.27
C TYR A 60 -12.01 6.15 1.42
N THR A 61 -11.23 7.01 0.81
CA THR A 61 -9.76 6.97 0.89
C THR A 61 -9.23 8.07 1.78
N VAL A 62 -8.07 7.83 2.38
CA VAL A 62 -7.31 8.80 3.15
C VAL A 62 -5.82 8.67 2.83
N SER A 63 -5.05 9.72 3.03
CA SER A 63 -3.60 9.61 2.99
C SER A 63 -3.09 8.95 4.28
N LEU A 64 -1.92 8.30 4.21
CA LEU A 64 -1.32 7.70 5.40
C LEU A 64 -0.94 8.78 6.43
N ASP A 65 -0.50 9.95 5.97
CA ASP A 65 -0.23 11.09 6.85
C ASP A 65 -1.49 11.50 7.62
N TYR A 66 -2.62 11.69 6.92
CA TYR A 66 -3.90 12.04 7.54
C TYR A 66 -4.36 10.96 8.53
N PHE A 67 -4.28 9.69 8.13
CA PHE A 67 -4.68 8.56 8.98
C PHE A 67 -3.88 8.51 10.29
N CYS A 68 -2.57 8.68 10.21
CA CYS A 68 -1.70 8.67 11.38
C CYS A 68 -1.94 9.89 12.28
N GLU A 69 -2.20 11.06 11.70
CA GLU A 69 -2.52 12.29 12.43
C GLU A 69 -3.84 12.15 13.20
N GLU A 70 -4.92 11.72 12.53
CA GLU A 70 -6.24 11.55 13.15
C GLU A 70 -6.24 10.56 14.32
N LEU A 71 -5.46 9.49 14.21
CA LEU A 71 -5.36 8.49 15.26
C LEU A 71 -4.26 8.79 16.29
N ASN A 72 -3.47 9.85 16.08
CA ASN A 72 -2.30 10.19 16.89
C ASN A 72 -1.34 9.00 17.06
N ILE A 73 -1.02 8.32 15.96
CA ILE A 73 -0.12 7.15 15.93
C ILE A 73 1.08 7.41 15.02
N VAL A 74 2.17 6.72 15.30
CA VAL A 74 3.33 6.63 14.41
C VAL A 74 3.68 5.15 14.23
N PRO A 75 3.59 4.60 13.02
CA PRO A 75 3.96 3.21 12.78
C PRO A 75 5.48 3.02 12.89
N ASN A 76 5.91 1.89 13.42
CA ASN A 76 7.32 1.49 13.41
C ASN A 76 7.68 0.68 12.16
N VAL A 77 6.73 -0.07 11.64
CA VAL A 77 6.84 -0.89 10.43
C VAL A 77 5.57 -0.73 9.63
N ILE A 78 5.68 -0.62 8.31
CA ILE A 78 4.55 -0.61 7.38
C ILE A 78 4.72 -1.78 6.41
N LYS A 79 3.66 -2.54 6.17
CA LYS A 79 3.56 -3.42 5.01
C LYS A 79 2.59 -2.80 4.01
N ILE A 80 3.02 -2.69 2.76
CA ILE A 80 2.22 -2.25 1.61
C ILE A 80 2.17 -3.42 0.63
N ASP A 81 0.97 -3.89 0.38
CA ASP A 81 0.70 -5.07 -0.45
C ASP A 81 -0.68 -4.84 -1.08
N THR A 82 -0.68 -4.02 -2.10
CA THR A 82 -1.87 -3.57 -2.82
C THR A 82 -1.68 -3.80 -4.31
N ASP A 83 -2.75 -3.92 -5.04
CA ASP A 83 -2.68 -4.27 -6.46
C ASP A 83 -2.57 -2.98 -7.32
N GLY A 84 -1.44 -2.25 -7.22
CA GLY A 84 -1.11 -1.11 -8.08
C GLY A 84 -1.35 0.27 -7.45
N ASN A 85 -1.57 0.38 -6.13
CA ASN A 85 -1.74 1.67 -5.45
C ASN A 85 -0.50 2.11 -4.62
N GLU A 86 0.61 1.38 -4.71
CA GLU A 86 1.81 1.55 -3.89
C GLU A 86 2.39 2.95 -3.99
N SER A 87 2.55 3.47 -5.19
CA SER A 87 3.07 4.81 -5.43
C SER A 87 2.19 5.90 -4.82
N LYS A 88 0.86 5.77 -4.93
CA LYS A 88 -0.08 6.72 -4.32
C LYS A 88 0.00 6.67 -2.79
N ILE A 89 0.12 5.47 -2.20
CA ILE A 89 0.28 5.31 -0.75
C ILE A 89 1.55 6.00 -0.29
N LEU A 90 2.69 5.81 -0.96
CA LEU A 90 3.94 6.48 -0.63
C LEU A 90 3.85 8.00 -0.79
N MET A 91 3.17 8.50 -1.85
CA MET A 91 2.91 9.94 -2.03
C MET A 91 2.10 10.53 -0.87
N GLY A 92 1.13 9.78 -0.35
CA GLY A 92 0.29 10.18 0.78
C GLY A 92 0.93 9.99 2.16
N ALA A 93 2.21 9.61 2.22
CA ALA A 93 2.93 9.27 3.44
C ALA A 93 4.14 10.18 3.74
N THR A 94 4.17 11.38 3.17
CA THR A 94 5.37 12.24 3.18
C THR A 94 5.92 12.52 4.58
N ASN A 95 5.06 12.79 5.56
CA ASN A 95 5.44 13.06 6.94
C ASN A 95 5.76 11.77 7.69
N VAL A 96 4.95 10.74 7.51
CA VAL A 96 5.16 9.41 8.12
C VAL A 96 6.48 8.82 7.64
N LEU A 97 6.79 8.90 6.34
CA LEU A 97 8.04 8.42 5.78
C LEU A 97 9.27 9.12 6.35
N LYS A 98 9.19 10.39 6.73
CA LYS A 98 10.29 11.14 7.35
C LYS A 98 10.40 10.94 8.85
N ASN A 99 9.37 10.37 9.49
CA ASN A 99 9.36 10.18 10.93
C ASN A 99 10.45 9.16 11.36
N PRO A 100 11.30 9.49 12.35
CA PRO A 100 12.37 8.61 12.78
C PRO A 100 11.89 7.34 13.50
N LEU A 101 10.65 7.29 13.97
CA LEU A 101 10.07 6.10 14.59
C LEU A 101 9.67 5.04 13.56
N LEU A 102 9.44 5.42 12.30
CA LEU A 102 9.24 4.47 11.21
C LEU A 102 10.60 3.90 10.79
N ARG A 103 10.83 2.63 11.05
CA ARG A 103 12.12 1.95 10.88
C ARG A 103 12.19 1.07 9.65
N ALA A 104 11.07 0.50 9.23
CA ALA A 104 11.05 -0.43 8.12
C ALA A 104 9.77 -0.34 7.29
N ILE A 105 9.90 -0.60 6.00
CA ILE A 105 8.81 -0.77 5.06
C ILE A 105 9.02 -2.11 4.33
N ILE A 106 7.94 -2.87 4.21
CA ILE A 106 7.85 -4.07 3.39
C ILE A 106 6.87 -3.73 2.29
N ILE A 107 7.26 -3.83 1.04
CA ILE A 107 6.43 -3.40 -0.08
C ILE A 107 6.58 -4.34 -1.28
N GLU A 108 5.47 -4.64 -1.93
CA GLU A 108 5.44 -5.29 -3.23
C GLU A 108 5.15 -4.22 -4.29
N MET A 109 6.06 -4.03 -5.24
CA MET A 109 5.96 -2.94 -6.22
C MET A 109 5.71 -3.49 -7.62
N PRO A 110 4.71 -2.97 -8.35
CA PRO A 110 4.55 -3.23 -9.77
C PRO A 110 5.77 -2.72 -10.56
N GLU A 111 6.15 -3.45 -11.60
CA GLU A 111 7.34 -3.12 -12.41
C GLU A 111 7.34 -1.69 -12.96
N ASP A 112 6.17 -1.17 -13.34
CA ASP A 112 5.98 0.16 -13.89
C ASP A 112 6.07 1.29 -12.84
N GLN A 113 6.07 0.97 -11.55
CA GLN A 113 6.15 1.93 -10.44
C GLN A 113 7.48 1.89 -9.68
N ILE A 114 8.34 0.90 -9.94
CA ILE A 114 9.58 0.66 -9.17
C ILE A 114 10.45 1.92 -9.08
N GLU A 115 10.80 2.54 -10.19
CA GLU A 115 11.70 3.69 -10.20
C GLU A 115 11.16 4.86 -9.37
N TYR A 116 9.86 5.10 -9.46
CA TYR A 116 9.20 6.18 -8.73
C TYR A 116 9.12 5.88 -7.23
N CYS A 117 8.72 4.67 -6.85
CA CYS A 117 8.69 4.24 -5.45
C CYS A 117 10.08 4.28 -4.82
N TYR A 118 11.11 3.84 -5.55
CA TYR A 118 12.51 3.90 -5.11
C TYR A 118 12.94 5.33 -4.81
N SER A 119 12.63 6.28 -5.69
CA SER A 119 12.99 7.69 -5.48
C SER A 119 12.41 8.23 -4.18
N ILE A 120 11.12 7.97 -3.90
CA ILE A 120 10.44 8.40 -2.68
C ILE A 120 11.10 7.78 -1.42
N LEU A 121 11.38 6.48 -1.46
CA LEU A 121 11.96 5.78 -0.32
C LEU A 121 13.39 6.23 -0.03
N LEU A 122 14.22 6.38 -1.06
CA LEU A 122 15.60 6.87 -0.93
C LEU A 122 15.64 8.31 -0.41
N GLU A 123 14.81 9.21 -0.94
CA GLU A 123 14.69 10.60 -0.49
C GLU A 123 14.19 10.70 0.97
N SER A 124 13.40 9.71 1.41
CA SER A 124 12.92 9.60 2.79
C SER A 124 13.94 8.95 3.75
N GLY A 125 15.13 8.59 3.25
CA GLY A 125 16.24 8.05 4.04
C GLY A 125 16.19 6.54 4.26
N PHE A 126 15.38 5.81 3.50
CA PHE A 126 15.39 4.36 3.52
C PHE A 126 16.48 3.80 2.61
N LYS A 127 16.93 2.59 2.94
CA LYS A 127 17.83 1.79 2.11
C LYS A 127 17.22 0.41 1.91
N GLN A 128 17.31 -0.09 0.70
CA GLN A 128 16.90 -1.46 0.41
C GLN A 128 17.84 -2.44 1.09
N GLU A 129 17.29 -3.46 1.73
CA GLU A 129 18.04 -4.59 2.30
C GLU A 129 17.76 -5.84 1.47
N GLU A 130 18.82 -6.52 1.06
CA GLU A 130 18.71 -7.82 0.39
C GLU A 130 18.29 -8.89 1.42
N TYR A 131 17.06 -9.37 1.29
CA TYR A 131 16.57 -10.49 2.08
C TYR A 131 16.46 -11.74 1.21
N SER A 132 17.06 -12.83 1.65
CA SER A 132 17.17 -14.10 0.90
C SER A 132 15.91 -14.99 0.94
N PHE A 133 14.72 -14.43 1.04
CA PHE A 133 13.50 -15.20 0.84
C PHE A 133 13.29 -15.44 -0.67
N LYS A 134 13.74 -16.57 -1.16
CA LYS A 134 13.84 -16.97 -2.57
C LYS A 134 12.54 -17.00 -3.40
N LYS A 135 11.40 -16.51 -2.92
CA LYS A 135 10.11 -16.52 -3.63
C LYS A 135 9.18 -15.33 -3.33
N SER A 136 9.63 -14.32 -2.61
CA SER A 136 8.78 -13.16 -2.31
C SER A 136 9.09 -12.03 -3.29
N GLN A 137 8.05 -11.43 -3.87
CA GLN A 137 8.14 -10.19 -4.63
C GLN A 137 8.23 -8.97 -3.69
N ASN A 138 8.17 -9.22 -2.37
CA ASN A 138 8.27 -8.18 -1.37
C ASN A 138 9.71 -7.68 -1.21
N GLU A 139 9.87 -6.39 -1.21
CA GLU A 139 11.12 -5.69 -0.94
C GLU A 139 11.14 -5.15 0.48
N PHE A 140 12.33 -5.13 1.07
CA PHE A 140 12.55 -4.67 2.45
C PHE A 140 13.37 -3.39 2.43
N TRP A 141 12.84 -2.35 3.06
CA TRP A 141 13.45 -1.05 3.16
C TRP A 141 13.59 -0.65 4.62
N ILE A 142 14.79 -0.25 5.05
CA ILE A 142 15.07 0.14 6.43
C ILE A 142 15.66 1.53 6.53
N LYS A 143 15.34 2.24 7.62
CA LYS A 143 16.08 3.43 8.05
C LYS A 143 17.24 3.04 8.95
N LYS A 144 18.41 3.63 8.69
CA LYS A 144 19.60 3.51 9.56
C LYS A 144 19.73 4.73 10.44
#